data_080fc0d2c92b934544031d7ebf7a2c8f
#
_entry.id   080fc0d2c92b934544031d7ebf7a2c8f
#
_cell.length_a   1.000
_cell.length_b   1.000
_cell.length_c   1.000
_cell.angle_alpha   90.00
_cell.angle_beta   90.00
_cell.angle_gamma   90.00
#
_symmetry.space_group_name_H-M   'P 1'
#
loop_
_entity.id
_entity.type
_entity.pdbx_description
1 polymer ?
#
loop_
_entity_poly.entity_id
_entity_poly.type
_entity_poly.pdbx_seq_one_letter_code
_entity_poly.pdbx_strand_id
1 'polypeptide(L)' 'MTLSINCKDAGDPTCSHTISGETEQELFDNAKKHALEEHGITAAEFEDDVKKNEEKYRSLIKKS' A
#
# COMPACT_ATOMS: atom_id res chain seq x y z
N MET A 1 -5.32 -15.68 6.51
CA MET A 1 -4.09 -14.95 6.86
C MET A 1 -4.27 -13.47 6.51
N THR A 2 -3.85 -12.60 7.37
CA THR A 2 -3.96 -11.16 7.14
C THR A 2 -2.64 -10.62 6.62
N LEU A 3 -2.70 -9.87 5.54
CA LEU A 3 -1.55 -9.18 4.99
C LEU A 3 -1.58 -7.72 5.46
N SER A 4 -0.43 -7.15 5.73
CA SER A 4 -0.36 -5.75 6.12
C SER A 4 0.90 -5.08 5.57
N ILE A 5 0.81 -3.77 5.39
CA ILE A 5 1.94 -2.96 4.93
C ILE A 5 1.87 -1.61 5.66
N ASN A 6 3.01 -1.13 6.10
CA ASN A 6 3.09 0.19 6.72
C ASN A 6 3.25 1.25 5.65
N CYS A 7 2.39 2.26 5.67
CA CYS A 7 2.49 3.37 4.75
C CYS A 7 3.86 4.06 4.84
N LYS A 8 4.40 4.13 6.04
CA LYS A 8 5.72 4.69 6.29
C LYS A 8 6.80 3.99 5.46
N ASP A 9 6.74 2.65 5.41
CA ASP A 9 7.70 1.86 4.66
C ASP A 9 7.46 1.97 3.15
N ALA A 10 6.23 2.25 2.76
CA ALA A 10 5.85 2.34 1.35
C ALA A 10 6.25 3.66 0.68
N GLY A 11 6.83 4.59 1.42
CA GLY A 11 7.37 5.81 0.84
C GLY A 11 6.96 7.12 1.49
N ASP A 12 6.13 7.08 2.52
CA ASP A 12 5.72 8.29 3.23
C ASP A 12 6.17 8.22 4.70
N PRO A 13 7.35 8.74 5.03
CA PRO A 13 7.90 8.64 6.37
C PRO A 13 7.09 9.39 7.44
N THR A 14 6.18 10.27 7.04
CA THR A 14 5.35 11.01 7.97
C THR A 14 4.03 10.30 8.27
N CYS A 15 3.70 9.26 7.52
CA CYS A 15 2.46 8.51 7.69
C CYS A 15 2.69 7.32 8.61
N SER A 16 1.90 7.22 9.67
CA SER A 16 1.97 6.11 10.61
C SER A 16 0.87 5.08 10.40
N HIS A 17 0.09 5.22 9.35
CA HIS A 17 -1.03 4.34 9.07
C HIS A 17 -0.57 2.96 8.59
N THR A 18 -1.26 1.91 9.05
CA THR A 18 -1.02 0.55 8.59
C THR A 18 -2.21 0.09 7.75
N ILE A 19 -1.92 -0.41 6.57
CA ILE A 19 -2.93 -0.90 5.63
C ILE A 19 -2.96 -2.41 5.72
N SER A 20 -4.15 -3.00 5.75
CA SER A 20 -4.28 -4.45 5.85
C SER A 20 -5.33 -4.99 4.88
N GLY A 21 -5.26 -6.29 4.61
CA GLY A 21 -6.21 -6.98 3.75
C GLY A 21 -5.97 -8.48 3.85
N GLU A 22 -6.95 -9.28 3.49
CA GLU A 22 -6.81 -10.75 3.55
C GLU A 22 -6.07 -11.30 2.33
N THR A 23 -6.10 -10.57 1.21
CA THR A 23 -5.39 -10.94 0.00
C THR A 23 -4.55 -9.76 -0.47
N GLU A 24 -3.61 -10.02 -1.38
CA GLU A 24 -2.81 -8.94 -1.95
C GLU A 24 -3.69 -7.92 -2.67
N GLN A 25 -4.69 -8.38 -3.41
CA GLN A 25 -5.59 -7.49 -4.11
C GLN A 25 -6.34 -6.59 -3.14
N GLU A 26 -6.89 -7.17 -2.08
CA GLU A 26 -7.60 -6.41 -1.06
C GLU A 26 -6.68 -5.41 -0.37
N LEU A 27 -5.46 -5.84 -0.06
CA LEU A 27 -4.45 -4.98 0.54
C LEU A 27 -4.16 -3.78 -0.35
N PHE A 28 -3.94 -4.00 -1.63
CA PHE A 28 -3.65 -2.90 -2.56
C PHE A 28 -4.88 -2.03 -2.82
N ASP A 29 -6.08 -2.58 -2.81
CA ASP A 29 -7.31 -1.78 -2.92
C ASP A 29 -7.44 -0.84 -1.72
N ASN A 30 -7.15 -1.34 -0.53
CA ASN A 30 -7.19 -0.52 0.68
C ASN A 30 -6.08 0.54 0.67
N ALA A 31 -4.90 0.18 0.18
CA ALA A 31 -3.81 1.12 0.03
C ALA A 31 -4.14 2.22 -0.98
N LYS A 32 -4.83 1.85 -2.05
CA LYS A 32 -5.27 2.80 -3.07
C LYS A 32 -6.24 3.82 -2.48
N LYS A 33 -7.20 3.35 -1.69
CA LYS A 33 -8.14 4.24 -1.01
C LYS A 33 -7.42 5.18 -0.06
N HIS A 34 -6.49 4.65 0.71
CA HIS A 34 -5.71 5.45 1.64
C HIS A 34 -4.92 6.53 0.90
N ALA A 35 -4.26 6.15 -0.18
CA ALA A 35 -3.48 7.10 -0.97
C ALA A 35 -4.36 8.21 -1.55
N LEU A 36 -5.55 7.85 -2.02
CA LEU A 36 -6.48 8.84 -2.58
C LEU A 36 -6.99 9.80 -1.51
N GLU A 37 -7.41 9.27 -0.37
CA GLU A 37 -8.03 10.08 0.69
C GLU A 37 -7.02 10.90 1.49
N GLU A 38 -5.88 10.32 1.80
CA GLU A 38 -4.89 10.94 2.69
C GLU A 38 -3.79 11.70 1.94
N HIS A 39 -3.43 11.24 0.75
CA HIS A 39 -2.31 11.80 0.00
C HIS A 39 -2.71 12.41 -1.35
N GLY A 40 -3.97 12.30 -1.73
CA GLY A 40 -4.45 12.86 -2.99
C GLY A 40 -3.89 12.18 -4.23
N ILE A 41 -3.39 10.96 -4.10
CA ILE A 41 -2.84 10.21 -5.22
C ILE A 41 -3.97 9.52 -5.97
N THR A 42 -4.04 9.70 -7.29
CA THR A 42 -5.08 9.06 -8.09
C THR A 42 -4.83 7.55 -8.22
N ALA A 43 -5.90 6.81 -8.53
CA ALA A 43 -5.79 5.37 -8.72
C ALA A 43 -4.78 5.01 -9.81
N ALA A 44 -4.76 5.77 -10.90
CA ALA A 44 -3.82 5.51 -12.00
C ALA A 44 -2.37 5.72 -11.57
N GLU A 45 -2.12 6.78 -10.81
CA GLU A 45 -0.78 7.06 -10.29
C GLU A 45 -0.34 5.97 -9.33
N PHE A 46 -1.24 5.53 -8.45
CA PHE A 46 -0.94 4.48 -7.50
C PHE A 46 -0.60 3.17 -8.20
N GLU A 47 -1.39 2.77 -9.18
CA GLU A 47 -1.14 1.53 -9.92
C GLU A 47 0.18 1.58 -10.69
N ASP A 48 0.51 2.72 -11.28
CA ASP A 48 1.78 2.90 -11.97
C ASP A 48 2.96 2.77 -11.01
N ASP A 49 2.84 3.39 -9.85
CA ASP A 49 3.87 3.33 -8.82
C ASP A 49 4.07 1.91 -8.30
N VAL A 50 2.97 1.19 -8.07
CA VAL A 50 3.03 -0.20 -7.62
C VAL A 50 3.72 -1.08 -8.64
N LYS A 51 3.43 -0.88 -9.94
CA LYS A 51 4.09 -1.64 -11.00
C LYS A 51 5.59 -1.39 -11.04
N LYS A 52 6.00 -0.15 -10.87
CA LYS A 52 7.42 0.21 -10.90
C LYS A 52 8.17 -0.32 -9.70
N ASN A 53 7.50 -0.46 -8.57
CA ASN A 53 8.11 -0.85 -7.31
C ASN A 53 7.50 -2.15 -6.76
N GLU A 54 7.04 -3.02 -7.65
CA GLU A 54 6.33 -4.23 -7.25
C GLU A 54 7.13 -5.09 -6.27
N GLU A 55 8.41 -5.32 -6.55
CA GLU A 55 9.25 -6.12 -5.67
C GLU A 55 9.41 -5.47 -4.31
N LYS A 56 9.56 -4.15 -4.28
CA LYS A 56 9.68 -3.41 -3.04
C LYS A 56 8.42 -3.56 -2.19
N TYR A 57 7.25 -3.37 -2.80
CA TYR A 57 6.00 -3.49 -2.06
C TYR A 57 5.76 -4.91 -1.55
N ARG A 58 6.10 -5.91 -2.36
CA ARG A 58 5.96 -7.30 -1.94
C ARG A 58 6.84 -7.62 -0.74
N SER A 59 8.04 -7.07 -0.71
CA SER A 59 8.95 -7.31 0.42
C SER A 59 8.49 -6.59 1.69
N LEU A 60 7.70 -5.52 1.55
CA LEU A 60 7.17 -4.78 2.69
C LEU A 60 5.92 -5.42 3.28
N ILE A 61 5.23 -6.27 2.53
CA ILE A 61 4.02 -6.92 3.00
C ILE A 61 4.36 -7.93 4.09
N LYS A 62 3.69 -7.81 5.22
CA LYS A 62 3.85 -8.71 6.34
C LYS A 62 2.64 -9.64 6.41
N LYS A 63 2.91 -10.92 6.61
CA LYS A 63 1.87 -11.92 6.76
C LYS A 63 1.72 -12.30 8.23
N SER A 64 0.50 -12.32 8.69
CA SER A 64 0.24 -12.68 10.07
C SER A 64 -0.85 -13.74 10.19
#